data_730214a189c2a4bbb7d935b5fd6111eb
#
_entry.id   730214a189c2a4bbb7d935b5fd6111eb
#
_cell.length_a   1.000
_cell.length_b   1.000
_cell.length_c   1.000
_cell.angle_alpha   90.00
_cell.angle_beta   90.00
_cell.angle_gamma   90.00
#
_symmetry.space_group_name_H-M   'P 1'
#
loop_
_entity.id
_entity.type
_entity.pdbx_description
1 polymer ?
#
loop_
_entity_poly.entity_id
_entity_poly.type
_entity_poly.pdbx_seq_one_letter_code
_entity_poly.pdbx_strand_id
1 'polypeptide(L)'
;AQAIIDQPSQFDFYDGGGLDLAFLGLAQADKQGNLNVSKFGPRLAGAGGFINISQNAKKVVFVGTFTAGNLEIALVDGKLRILEDGKARKFVDEVEHRTFSGPQALKRGMAVLYVTERCVFRLCPQGLELIEIAPGIDLQKDILDRMDFVPVMHGEPALMDERIFREEAMKLRPAMLEMPMTDRLSYDAAKNLFFLNFEGLSIRSQSDIDRVRQAVGEKLLPVGHKVYAIVNYDRFSILPELVDDYIDMVKEVVEAYYHNVTRFTSNTFLRAKLGEALEKRKIAARSYETAAEAEAHVREE
;
A
#
# COMPACT_ATOMS: atom_id res chain seq x y z
N ALA A 1 15.07 3.48 -18.48
CA ALA A 1 14.28 4.72 -18.59
C ALA A 1 13.32 4.58 -19.76
N GLN A 2 12.09 5.05 -19.60
CA GLN A 2 11.08 5.07 -20.67
C GLN A 2 11.19 6.34 -21.51
N ALA A 3 11.66 7.43 -20.90
CA ALA A 3 11.91 8.71 -21.56
C ALA A 3 13.04 9.45 -20.84
N ILE A 4 13.71 10.32 -21.58
CA ILE A 4 14.62 11.36 -21.08
C ILE A 4 14.07 12.68 -21.59
N ILE A 5 13.73 13.60 -20.71
CA ILE A 5 13.17 14.91 -20.99
C ILE A 5 14.09 16.00 -20.40
N ASP A 6 13.98 17.22 -20.88
CA ASP A 6 14.70 18.36 -20.32
C ASP A 6 14.11 18.77 -18.95
N GLN A 7 14.87 19.52 -18.19
CA GLN A 7 14.47 19.93 -16.83
C GLN A 7 13.23 20.84 -16.82
N PRO A 8 13.06 21.83 -17.71
CA PRO A 8 11.83 22.62 -17.77
C PRO A 8 10.58 21.75 -17.95
N SER A 9 10.58 20.86 -18.93
CA SER A 9 9.43 19.96 -19.18
C SER A 9 9.15 19.03 -18.02
N GLN A 10 10.18 18.60 -17.28
CA GLN A 10 10.02 17.81 -16.07
C GLN A 10 9.31 18.60 -14.95
N PHE A 11 9.69 19.87 -14.76
CA PHE A 11 9.07 20.73 -13.76
C PHE A 11 7.65 21.15 -14.15
N ASP A 12 7.35 21.38 -15.42
CA ASP A 12 6.00 21.59 -15.92
C ASP A 12 5.08 20.40 -15.56
N PHE A 13 5.60 19.17 -15.68
CA PHE A 13 4.89 17.96 -15.26
C PHE A 13 4.63 17.95 -13.75
N TYR A 14 5.61 18.34 -12.92
CA TYR A 14 5.44 18.41 -11.46
C TYR A 14 4.43 19.50 -11.07
N ASP A 15 4.55 20.69 -11.63
CA ASP A 15 3.68 21.82 -11.34
C ASP A 15 2.25 21.59 -11.85
N GLY A 16 2.10 20.82 -12.92
CA GLY A 16 0.83 20.35 -13.44
C GLY A 16 0.15 19.25 -12.61
N GLY A 17 0.74 18.81 -11.48
CA GLY A 17 0.18 17.79 -10.60
C GLY A 17 0.38 16.35 -11.10
N GLY A 18 1.37 16.11 -11.94
CA GLY A 18 1.67 14.80 -12.53
C GLY A 18 2.20 13.74 -11.54
N LEU A 19 2.55 14.13 -10.31
CA LEU A 19 3.08 13.20 -9.30
C LEU A 19 1.98 12.66 -8.39
N ASP A 20 1.78 11.35 -8.40
CA ASP A 20 0.91 10.67 -7.45
C ASP A 20 1.54 10.57 -6.07
N LEU A 21 2.86 10.39 -5.99
CA LEU A 21 3.61 10.20 -4.76
C LEU A 21 5.02 10.79 -4.89
N ALA A 22 5.47 11.52 -3.87
CA ALA A 22 6.83 12.04 -3.77
C ALA A 22 7.48 11.61 -2.45
N PHE A 23 8.76 11.22 -2.51
CA PHE A 23 9.62 10.98 -1.36
C PHE A 23 10.70 12.05 -1.31
N LEU A 24 10.78 12.79 -0.22
CA LEU A 24 11.70 13.92 -0.07
C LEU A 24 12.41 13.87 1.28
N GLY A 25 13.60 14.48 1.35
CA GLY A 25 14.37 14.56 2.59
C GLY A 25 13.68 15.42 3.65
N LEU A 26 13.81 15.02 4.94
CA LEU A 26 13.35 15.75 6.09
C LEU A 26 14.54 16.37 6.81
N ALA A 27 14.58 17.70 6.92
CA ALA A 27 15.62 18.39 7.71
C ALA A 27 15.07 18.95 9.02
N GLN A 28 14.09 19.85 9.02
CA GLN A 28 13.35 20.29 10.20
C GLN A 28 11.85 20.25 9.92
N ALA A 29 11.07 19.88 10.93
CA ALA A 29 9.61 19.92 10.91
C ALA A 29 9.09 20.57 12.20
N ASP A 30 7.99 21.35 12.09
CA ASP A 30 7.34 21.92 13.26
C ASP A 30 6.00 21.24 13.62
N LYS A 31 5.40 21.65 14.72
CA LYS A 31 4.13 21.11 15.22
C LYS A 31 2.96 21.23 14.24
N GLN A 32 3.01 22.18 13.30
CA GLN A 32 2.00 22.36 12.25
C GLN A 32 2.30 21.52 10.99
N GLY A 33 3.41 20.77 11.00
CA GLY A 33 3.86 19.98 9.87
C GLY A 33 4.51 20.82 8.74
N ASN A 34 4.92 22.05 9.02
CA ASN A 34 5.75 22.79 8.09
C ASN A 34 7.16 22.19 8.06
N LEU A 35 7.83 22.24 6.89
CA LEU A 35 9.23 21.85 6.78
C LEU A 35 10.15 23.00 6.40
N ASN A 36 11.37 22.92 6.89
CA ASN A 36 12.52 23.69 6.45
C ASN A 36 13.60 22.75 5.94
N VAL A 37 14.03 22.96 4.67
CA VAL A 37 15.20 22.30 4.09
C VAL A 37 16.17 23.34 3.49
N SER A 38 15.85 24.61 3.55
CA SER A 38 16.49 25.65 2.73
C SER A 38 17.36 26.62 3.49
N LYS A 39 17.18 26.79 4.83
CA LYS A 39 17.94 27.74 5.63
C LYS A 39 18.17 27.24 7.05
N PHE A 40 19.40 27.33 7.54
CA PHE A 40 19.80 26.91 8.90
C PHE A 40 20.77 27.94 9.46
N GLY A 41 20.25 28.82 10.32
CA GLY A 41 21.02 29.96 10.84
C GLY A 41 21.58 30.83 9.67
N PRO A 42 22.91 31.07 9.63
CA PRO A 42 23.54 31.86 8.56
C PRO A 42 23.64 31.11 7.22
N ARG A 43 23.41 29.76 7.19
CA ARG A 43 23.56 28.95 5.99
C ARG A 43 22.28 28.93 5.18
N LEU A 44 22.32 29.51 3.98
CA LEU A 44 21.27 29.35 2.97
C LEU A 44 21.62 28.18 2.05
N ALA A 45 20.92 27.06 2.21
CA ALA A 45 21.12 25.87 1.38
C ALA A 45 20.32 25.94 0.06
N GLY A 46 19.23 26.73 0.04
CA GLY A 46 18.29 26.79 -1.08
C GLY A 46 17.30 25.64 -1.10
N ALA A 47 16.21 25.81 -1.81
CA ALA A 47 15.12 24.86 -1.89
C ALA A 47 15.26 23.84 -3.03
N GLY A 48 16.02 24.17 -4.10
CA GLY A 48 16.03 23.35 -5.31
C GLY A 48 14.61 23.11 -5.85
N GLY A 49 14.32 21.89 -6.25
CA GLY A 49 12.98 21.46 -6.69
C GLY A 49 12.00 21.10 -5.57
N PHE A 50 12.39 21.26 -4.31
CA PHE A 50 11.60 20.77 -3.17
C PHE A 50 10.19 21.36 -3.14
N ILE A 51 10.04 22.65 -3.40
CA ILE A 51 8.75 23.36 -3.36
C ILE A 51 7.83 22.84 -4.46
N ASN A 52 8.28 22.80 -5.70
CA ASN A 52 7.49 22.34 -6.85
C ASN A 52 7.00 20.91 -6.65
N ILE A 53 7.89 20.03 -6.21
CA ILE A 53 7.57 18.62 -5.99
C ILE A 53 6.63 18.45 -4.81
N SER A 54 6.97 19.00 -3.63
CA SER A 54 6.23 18.77 -2.39
C SER A 54 4.84 19.41 -2.36
N GLN A 55 4.66 20.55 -3.03
CA GLN A 55 3.37 21.28 -3.01
C GLN A 55 2.38 20.76 -4.07
N ASN A 56 2.82 20.03 -5.07
CA ASN A 56 1.98 19.60 -6.19
C ASN A 56 1.77 18.09 -6.29
N ALA A 57 2.53 17.27 -5.56
CA ALA A 57 2.28 15.83 -5.47
C ALA A 57 0.98 15.54 -4.70
N LYS A 58 0.24 14.49 -5.09
CA LYS A 58 -1.01 14.07 -4.41
C LYS A 58 -0.76 13.52 -3.00
N LYS A 59 0.41 12.87 -2.82
CA LYS A 59 0.88 12.34 -1.52
C LYS A 59 2.37 12.65 -1.37
N VAL A 60 2.80 12.97 -0.16
CA VAL A 60 4.21 13.24 0.14
C VAL A 60 4.65 12.45 1.35
N VAL A 61 5.83 11.85 1.26
CA VAL A 61 6.51 11.18 2.36
C VAL A 61 7.85 11.87 2.57
N PHE A 62 7.99 12.54 3.70
CA PHE A 62 9.26 13.11 4.12
C PHE A 62 10.04 12.08 4.92
N VAL A 63 11.29 11.82 4.53
CA VAL A 63 12.13 10.77 5.11
C VAL A 63 13.43 11.36 5.63
N GLY A 64 13.80 11.00 6.85
CA GLY A 64 15.07 11.44 7.43
C GLY A 64 15.28 10.87 8.82
N THR A 65 16.43 11.13 9.41
CA THR A 65 16.69 10.78 10.82
C THR A 65 15.88 11.68 11.76
N PHE A 66 15.54 11.21 12.95
CA PHE A 66 14.79 11.96 13.94
C PHE A 66 15.59 13.14 14.52
N THR A 67 16.86 12.90 14.78
CA THR A 67 17.83 13.94 15.18
C THR A 67 18.96 14.00 14.15
N ALA A 68 19.78 15.07 14.19
CA ALA A 68 20.91 15.25 13.29
C ALA A 68 22.22 15.47 14.07
N GLY A 69 23.36 15.14 13.45
CA GLY A 69 24.70 15.33 14.00
C GLY A 69 25.13 14.19 14.92
N ASN A 70 25.81 13.20 14.35
CA ASN A 70 26.37 12.02 15.02
C ASN A 70 25.33 11.09 15.68
N LEU A 71 24.18 10.90 15.06
CA LEU A 71 23.25 9.85 15.47
C LEU A 71 23.87 8.47 15.18
N GLU A 72 23.99 7.65 16.22
CA GLU A 72 24.44 6.25 16.10
C GLU A 72 23.32 5.31 16.57
N ILE A 73 23.02 4.33 15.75
CA ILE A 73 21.96 3.35 16.01
C ILE A 73 22.52 1.92 15.85
N ALA A 74 21.86 0.96 16.48
CA ALA A 74 22.09 -0.45 16.27
C ALA A 74 20.79 -1.21 16.09
N LEU A 75 20.82 -2.28 15.32
CA LEU A 75 19.73 -3.25 15.19
C LEU A 75 20.11 -4.50 15.98
N VAL A 76 19.29 -4.86 16.96
CA VAL A 76 19.53 -6.01 17.83
C VAL A 76 18.23 -6.78 17.99
N ASP A 77 18.20 -8.04 17.54
CA ASP A 77 17.03 -8.93 17.65
C ASP A 77 15.74 -8.32 17.08
N GLY A 78 15.84 -7.67 15.92
CA GLY A 78 14.68 -7.01 15.26
C GLY A 78 14.20 -5.77 15.96
N LYS A 79 15.01 -5.15 16.81
CA LYS A 79 14.71 -3.91 17.55
C LYS A 79 15.75 -2.85 17.27
N LEU A 80 15.28 -1.60 17.19
CA LEU A 80 16.14 -0.43 17.09
C LEU A 80 16.65 -0.03 18.50
N ARG A 81 17.93 0.27 18.59
CA ARG A 81 18.55 0.88 19.77
C ARG A 81 19.27 2.16 19.37
N ILE A 82 19.05 3.23 20.12
CA ILE A 82 19.80 4.47 19.99
C ILE A 82 21.06 4.31 20.87
N LEU A 83 22.23 4.31 20.23
CA LEU A 83 23.52 4.23 20.92
C LEU A 83 23.99 5.63 21.34
N GLU A 84 23.97 6.59 20.40
CA GLU A 84 24.23 7.98 20.62
C GLU A 84 23.19 8.81 19.86
N ASP A 85 22.52 9.74 20.53
CA ASP A 85 21.51 10.60 19.89
C ASP A 85 22.17 11.79 19.18
N GLY A 86 21.55 12.23 18.09
CA GLY A 86 22.05 13.39 17.36
C GLY A 86 21.98 14.68 18.18
N LYS A 87 22.96 15.56 18.00
CA LYS A 87 23.11 16.81 18.76
C LYS A 87 22.05 17.87 18.42
N ALA A 88 21.47 17.80 17.22
CA ALA A 88 20.49 18.78 16.74
C ALA A 88 19.09 18.17 16.66
N ARG A 89 18.11 18.84 17.25
CA ARG A 89 16.70 18.52 17.13
C ARG A 89 16.20 18.91 15.75
N LYS A 90 15.38 18.06 15.15
CA LYS A 90 14.75 18.29 13.86
C LYS A 90 13.25 18.55 13.97
N PHE A 91 12.61 18.05 15.02
CA PHE A 91 11.22 18.35 15.36
C PHE A 91 11.21 19.52 16.35
N VAL A 92 10.96 20.72 15.84
CA VAL A 92 11.09 22.01 16.53
C VAL A 92 9.72 22.67 16.73
N ASP A 93 9.60 23.62 17.66
CA ASP A 93 8.34 24.31 17.90
C ASP A 93 7.86 25.08 16.66
N GLU A 94 8.78 25.82 16.00
CA GLU A 94 8.54 26.51 14.75
C GLU A 94 9.79 26.44 13.86
N VAL A 95 9.61 26.15 12.56
CA VAL A 95 10.73 26.13 11.61
C VAL A 95 11.24 27.54 11.32
N GLU A 96 12.56 27.70 11.27
CA GLU A 96 13.20 28.98 10.98
C GLU A 96 12.80 29.54 9.60
N HIS A 97 12.63 28.66 8.62
CA HIS A 97 12.27 29.02 7.25
C HIS A 97 11.31 27.98 6.69
N ARG A 98 10.22 28.41 6.07
CA ARG A 98 9.18 27.51 5.60
C ARG A 98 9.39 27.16 4.13
N THR A 99 9.82 25.93 3.86
CA THR A 99 9.96 25.37 2.49
C THR A 99 8.73 24.57 2.07
N PHE A 100 8.01 23.96 3.04
CA PHE A 100 6.73 23.29 2.83
C PHE A 100 5.74 23.76 3.90
N SER A 101 4.48 23.91 3.53
CA SER A 101 3.41 24.34 4.43
C SER A 101 2.43 23.19 4.72
N GLY A 102 2.43 22.70 5.96
CA GLY A 102 1.46 21.72 6.44
C GLY A 102 0.01 22.20 6.35
N PRO A 103 -0.34 23.40 6.84
CA PRO A 103 -1.70 23.95 6.72
C PRO A 103 -2.20 24.07 5.27
N GLN A 104 -1.31 24.40 4.32
CA GLN A 104 -1.68 24.46 2.90
C GLN A 104 -1.90 23.07 2.30
N ALA A 105 -1.09 22.10 2.71
CA ALA A 105 -1.27 20.70 2.30
C ALA A 105 -2.62 20.14 2.79
N LEU A 106 -3.01 20.43 4.03
CA LEU A 106 -4.33 20.06 4.57
C LEU A 106 -5.48 20.67 3.78
N LYS A 107 -5.40 21.97 3.43
CA LYS A 107 -6.42 22.62 2.59
C LYS A 107 -6.61 21.95 1.23
N ARG A 108 -5.53 21.38 0.68
CA ARG A 108 -5.54 20.67 -0.60
C ARG A 108 -5.95 19.19 -0.46
N GLY A 109 -6.22 18.70 0.74
CA GLY A 109 -6.50 17.28 1.00
C GLY A 109 -5.32 16.36 0.75
N MET A 110 -4.09 16.90 0.80
CA MET A 110 -2.86 16.14 0.55
C MET A 110 -2.55 15.22 1.73
N ALA A 111 -2.27 13.95 1.46
CA ALA A 111 -1.78 13.02 2.46
C ALA A 111 -0.27 13.21 2.66
N VAL A 112 0.16 13.47 3.91
CA VAL A 112 1.56 13.71 4.24
C VAL A 112 2.01 12.82 5.40
N LEU A 113 3.14 12.14 5.22
CA LEU A 113 3.82 11.36 6.25
C LEU A 113 5.23 11.91 6.50
N TYR A 114 5.68 11.79 7.75
CA TYR A 114 7.04 12.12 8.19
C TYR A 114 7.63 10.86 8.81
N VAL A 115 8.57 10.25 8.12
CA VAL A 115 9.13 8.93 8.46
C VAL A 115 10.56 9.09 8.93
N THR A 116 10.85 8.56 10.11
CA THR A 116 12.19 8.52 10.67
C THR A 116 12.59 7.08 11.02
N GLU A 117 13.82 6.89 11.47
CA GLU A 117 14.28 5.58 11.93
C GLU A 117 13.51 5.08 13.15
N ARG A 118 12.92 5.98 13.98
CA ARG A 118 12.31 5.63 15.26
C ARG A 118 10.79 5.81 15.31
N CYS A 119 10.20 6.59 14.40
CA CYS A 119 8.75 6.80 14.41
C CYS A 119 8.22 7.35 13.08
N VAL A 120 6.89 7.28 12.91
CA VAL A 120 6.15 7.87 11.79
C VAL A 120 5.10 8.83 12.33
N PHE A 121 5.09 10.05 11.76
CA PHE A 121 3.99 10.99 11.97
C PHE A 121 3.14 11.12 10.72
N ARG A 122 1.85 11.41 10.92
CA ARG A 122 0.89 11.79 9.90
C ARG A 122 0.46 13.24 10.11
N LEU A 123 0.34 14.00 9.04
CA LEU A 123 -0.25 15.33 9.11
C LEU A 123 -1.77 15.22 9.31
N CYS A 124 -2.29 15.85 10.35
CA CYS A 124 -3.71 15.95 10.65
C CYS A 124 -4.12 17.42 10.93
N PRO A 125 -5.40 17.75 11.04
CA PRO A 125 -5.85 19.14 11.29
C PRO A 125 -5.29 19.75 12.57
N GLN A 126 -4.94 18.93 13.57
CA GLN A 126 -4.38 19.38 14.84
C GLN A 126 -2.85 19.51 14.81
N GLY A 127 -2.18 19.07 13.75
CA GLY A 127 -0.72 19.09 13.60
C GLY A 127 -0.12 17.74 13.24
N LEU A 128 1.03 17.41 13.79
CA LEU A 128 1.69 16.12 13.60
C LEU A 128 1.13 15.08 14.58
N GLU A 129 0.53 14.03 14.06
CA GLU A 129 0.03 12.89 14.82
C GLU A 129 1.06 11.75 14.78
N LEU A 130 1.49 11.28 15.94
CA LEU A 130 2.36 10.10 16.06
C LEU A 130 1.53 8.84 15.86
N ILE A 131 1.82 8.08 14.78
CA ILE A 131 1.03 6.90 14.40
C ILE A 131 1.79 5.57 14.55
N GLU A 132 3.13 5.61 14.44
CA GLU A 132 3.95 4.40 14.59
C GLU A 132 5.24 4.69 15.34
N ILE A 133 5.74 3.72 16.11
CA ILE A 133 7.06 3.72 16.75
C ILE A 133 7.84 2.46 16.39
N ALA A 134 9.16 2.57 16.30
CA ALA A 134 10.01 1.43 16.01
C ALA A 134 10.07 0.46 17.22
N PRO A 135 10.12 -0.86 16.97
CA PRO A 135 10.37 -1.82 18.02
C PRO A 135 11.66 -1.49 18.80
N GLY A 136 11.59 -1.44 20.12
CA GLY A 136 12.72 -1.15 21.00
C GLY A 136 12.92 0.32 21.37
N ILE A 137 12.12 1.24 20.83
CA ILE A 137 12.12 2.67 21.13
C ILE A 137 11.18 2.96 22.32
N ASP A 138 11.66 3.73 23.27
CA ASP A 138 10.88 4.28 24.37
C ASP A 138 10.22 5.60 23.95
N LEU A 139 8.89 5.66 24.06
CA LEU A 139 8.11 6.82 23.63
C LEU A 139 8.55 8.12 24.32
N GLN A 140 8.74 8.08 25.64
CA GLN A 140 9.08 9.29 26.40
C GLN A 140 10.51 9.73 26.13
N LYS A 141 11.46 8.83 26.37
CA LYS A 141 12.89 9.11 26.33
C LYS A 141 13.42 9.39 24.91
N ASP A 142 13.00 8.53 23.94
CA ASP A 142 13.60 8.51 22.61
C ASP A 142 12.82 9.36 21.60
N ILE A 143 11.58 9.78 21.93
CA ILE A 143 10.75 10.62 21.06
C ILE A 143 10.39 11.92 21.76
N LEU A 144 9.54 11.90 22.82
CA LEU A 144 8.98 13.12 23.39
C LEU A 144 10.04 14.04 23.99
N ASP A 145 11.05 13.51 24.67
CA ASP A 145 12.15 14.30 25.26
C ASP A 145 13.12 14.84 24.18
N ARG A 146 13.00 14.40 22.92
CA ARG A 146 13.89 14.74 21.80
C ARG A 146 13.28 15.66 20.78
N MET A 147 12.06 16.15 21.02
CA MET A 147 11.37 17.13 20.19
C MET A 147 10.90 18.32 21.03
N ASP A 148 10.56 19.44 20.37
CA ASP A 148 10.22 20.69 21.09
C ASP A 148 8.71 20.87 21.29
N PHE A 149 7.88 19.91 20.88
CA PHE A 149 6.43 19.94 21.04
C PHE A 149 5.90 18.53 21.33
N VAL A 150 4.69 18.45 21.87
CA VAL A 150 3.98 17.18 22.05
C VAL A 150 3.16 16.90 20.81
N PRO A 151 3.36 15.76 20.12
CA PRO A 151 2.56 15.41 18.96
C PRO A 151 1.13 15.03 19.36
N VAL A 152 0.22 15.06 18.39
CA VAL A 152 -1.13 14.52 18.59
C VAL A 152 -1.04 13.00 18.72
N MET A 153 -1.76 12.43 19.68
CA MET A 153 -1.88 10.98 19.87
C MET A 153 -3.34 10.62 20.16
N HIS A 154 -3.96 9.80 19.32
CA HIS A 154 -5.34 9.33 19.51
C HIS A 154 -5.42 7.94 20.16
N GLY A 155 -4.31 7.44 20.68
CA GLY A 155 -4.13 6.14 21.31
C GLY A 155 -2.67 5.76 21.37
N GLU A 156 -2.37 4.52 21.71
CA GLU A 156 -1.01 3.99 21.62
C GLU A 156 -0.58 3.90 20.14
N PRO A 157 0.61 4.45 19.77
CA PRO A 157 1.14 4.31 18.43
C PRO A 157 1.34 2.83 18.09
N ALA A 158 1.06 2.44 16.85
CA ALA A 158 1.34 1.09 16.37
C ALA A 158 2.85 0.83 16.31
N LEU A 159 3.25 -0.43 16.33
CA LEU A 159 4.64 -0.78 16.04
C LEU A 159 4.89 -0.73 14.53
N MET A 160 6.01 -0.15 14.13
CA MET A 160 6.52 -0.25 12.76
C MET A 160 6.79 -1.72 12.41
N ASP A 161 6.72 -2.05 11.12
CA ASP A 161 7.00 -3.41 10.64
C ASP A 161 8.39 -3.89 11.10
N GLU A 162 8.44 -4.92 11.93
CA GLU A 162 9.67 -5.44 12.51
C GLU A 162 10.69 -5.91 11.46
N ARG A 163 10.25 -6.25 10.23
CA ARG A 163 11.13 -6.63 9.14
C ARG A 163 12.09 -5.51 8.71
N ILE A 164 11.73 -4.25 8.98
CA ILE A 164 12.60 -3.06 8.74
C ILE A 164 13.87 -3.14 9.60
N PHE A 165 13.79 -3.77 10.77
CA PHE A 165 14.83 -3.80 11.79
C PHE A 165 15.59 -5.13 11.84
N ARG A 166 15.50 -5.94 10.79
CA ARG A 166 16.23 -7.21 10.62
C ARG A 166 17.20 -7.11 9.46
N GLU A 167 18.29 -7.90 9.50
CA GLU A 167 19.29 -7.94 8.42
C GLU A 167 18.80 -8.72 7.20
N GLU A 168 17.84 -9.63 7.39
CA GLU A 168 17.32 -10.46 6.30
C GLU A 168 16.45 -9.64 5.35
N ALA A 169 16.43 -10.07 4.09
CA ALA A 169 15.55 -9.45 3.09
C ALA A 169 14.10 -9.49 3.54
N MET A 170 13.42 -8.35 3.50
CA MET A 170 12.02 -8.17 3.96
C MET A 170 11.00 -9.01 3.18
N LYS A 171 11.35 -9.56 2.01
CA LYS A 171 10.45 -10.33 1.13
C LYS A 171 9.09 -9.63 0.91
N LEU A 172 9.13 -8.30 0.73
CA LEU A 172 7.92 -7.47 0.58
C LEU A 172 7.05 -7.91 -0.60
N ARG A 173 7.68 -8.32 -1.70
CA ARG A 173 6.93 -8.70 -2.89
C ARG A 173 5.95 -9.85 -2.63
N PRO A 174 6.33 -10.99 -2.05
CA PRO A 174 5.36 -12.00 -1.63
C PRO A 174 4.34 -11.45 -0.64
N ALA A 175 4.80 -10.77 0.42
CA ALA A 175 3.93 -10.31 1.49
C ALA A 175 2.90 -9.23 1.06
N MET A 176 3.26 -8.34 0.11
CA MET A 176 2.37 -7.27 -0.36
C MET A 176 1.56 -7.63 -1.61
N LEU A 177 2.04 -8.59 -2.41
CA LEU A 177 1.34 -9.04 -3.63
C LEU A 177 0.53 -10.32 -3.38
N GLU A 178 0.84 -11.06 -2.33
CA GLU A 178 0.09 -12.24 -1.91
C GLU A 178 -0.87 -11.86 -0.78
N MET A 179 -1.99 -11.23 -1.16
CA MET A 179 -3.14 -11.23 -0.26
C MET A 179 -3.43 -12.70 0.10
N PRO A 180 -3.49 -13.07 1.37
CA PRO A 180 -3.80 -14.45 1.77
C PRO A 180 -5.04 -14.95 1.03
N MET A 181 -5.04 -16.19 0.60
CA MET A 181 -6.17 -16.72 -0.17
C MET A 181 -7.49 -16.62 0.62
N THR A 182 -7.45 -16.72 1.94
CA THR A 182 -8.59 -16.54 2.84
C THR A 182 -9.21 -15.14 2.73
N ASP A 183 -8.40 -14.10 2.55
CA ASP A 183 -8.85 -12.70 2.48
C ASP A 183 -9.39 -12.34 1.09
N ARG A 184 -9.11 -13.19 0.09
CA ARG A 184 -9.64 -13.08 -1.27
C ARG A 184 -11.05 -13.64 -1.41
N LEU A 185 -11.54 -14.38 -0.40
CA LEU A 185 -12.76 -15.13 -0.45
C LEU A 185 -13.75 -14.62 0.60
N SER A 186 -14.89 -14.10 0.15
CA SER A 186 -15.96 -13.67 1.04
C SER A 186 -17.30 -14.30 0.67
N TYR A 187 -18.11 -14.67 1.67
CA TYR A 187 -19.44 -15.23 1.49
C TYR A 187 -20.49 -14.38 2.19
N ASP A 188 -21.46 -13.90 1.43
CA ASP A 188 -22.64 -13.20 1.93
C ASP A 188 -23.80 -14.21 2.02
N ALA A 189 -24.10 -14.65 3.24
CA ALA A 189 -25.15 -15.63 3.49
C ALA A 189 -26.56 -15.08 3.19
N ALA A 190 -26.80 -13.78 3.35
CA ALA A 190 -28.10 -13.17 3.08
C ALA A 190 -28.43 -13.15 1.57
N LYS A 191 -27.41 -13.01 0.75
CA LYS A 191 -27.53 -13.01 -0.71
C LYS A 191 -27.25 -14.39 -1.33
N ASN A 192 -26.74 -15.35 -0.58
CA ASN A 192 -26.17 -16.60 -1.05
C ASN A 192 -25.12 -16.37 -2.14
N LEU A 193 -24.22 -15.39 -1.92
CA LEU A 193 -23.27 -14.90 -2.89
C LEU A 193 -21.83 -15.07 -2.39
N PHE A 194 -21.02 -15.76 -3.20
CA PHE A 194 -19.60 -15.97 -2.94
C PHE A 194 -18.77 -15.09 -3.87
N PHE A 195 -17.94 -14.22 -3.29
CA PHE A 195 -17.06 -13.33 -4.02
C PHE A 195 -15.61 -13.81 -3.93
N LEU A 196 -14.97 -13.97 -5.10
CA LEU A 196 -13.57 -14.37 -5.23
C LEU A 196 -12.78 -13.20 -5.84
N ASN A 197 -11.89 -12.62 -5.06
CA ASN A 197 -11.02 -11.53 -5.51
C ASN A 197 -9.66 -12.07 -5.98
N PHE A 198 -9.53 -12.40 -7.26
CA PHE A 198 -8.27 -12.81 -7.87
C PHE A 198 -7.49 -11.65 -8.49
N GLU A 199 -7.83 -10.42 -8.13
CA GLU A 199 -7.10 -9.24 -8.57
C GLU A 199 -5.60 -9.37 -8.25
N GLY A 200 -4.75 -9.24 -9.29
CA GLY A 200 -3.31 -9.34 -9.17
C GLY A 200 -2.76 -10.73 -8.81
N LEU A 201 -3.60 -11.75 -8.71
CA LEU A 201 -3.16 -13.13 -8.46
C LEU A 201 -2.40 -13.66 -9.67
N SER A 202 -1.27 -14.33 -9.42
CA SER A 202 -0.44 -14.97 -10.45
C SER A 202 -0.37 -16.47 -10.19
N ILE A 203 -0.80 -17.26 -11.13
CA ILE A 203 -0.67 -18.74 -11.13
C ILE A 203 0.61 -19.12 -11.89
N ARG A 204 1.61 -19.61 -11.13
CA ARG A 204 2.94 -19.93 -11.65
C ARG A 204 3.38 -21.38 -11.42
N SER A 205 2.59 -22.13 -10.65
CA SER A 205 2.85 -23.53 -10.32
C SER A 205 1.56 -24.29 -10.08
N GLN A 206 1.62 -25.61 -10.13
CA GLN A 206 0.52 -26.47 -9.73
C GLN A 206 0.08 -26.23 -8.29
N SER A 207 1.03 -25.95 -7.40
CA SER A 207 0.74 -25.60 -6.00
C SER A 207 -0.13 -24.35 -5.85
N ASP A 208 -0.08 -23.40 -6.80
CA ASP A 208 -0.96 -22.21 -6.77
C ASP A 208 -2.39 -22.60 -7.09
N ILE A 209 -2.58 -23.51 -8.05
CA ILE A 209 -3.90 -24.08 -8.41
C ILE A 209 -4.49 -24.84 -7.22
N ASP A 210 -3.69 -25.68 -6.57
CA ASP A 210 -4.12 -26.46 -5.42
C ASP A 210 -4.50 -25.59 -4.23
N ARG A 211 -3.77 -24.48 -3.99
CA ARG A 211 -4.12 -23.50 -2.97
C ARG A 211 -5.47 -22.83 -3.23
N VAL A 212 -5.78 -22.49 -4.47
CA VAL A 212 -7.10 -21.92 -4.83
C VAL A 212 -8.19 -22.96 -4.57
N ARG A 213 -8.01 -24.20 -5.04
CA ARG A 213 -8.96 -25.31 -4.83
C ARG A 213 -9.24 -25.52 -3.35
N GLN A 214 -8.17 -25.64 -2.55
CA GLN A 214 -8.28 -25.88 -1.12
C GLN A 214 -9.04 -24.77 -0.39
N ALA A 215 -8.65 -23.49 -0.64
CA ALA A 215 -9.26 -22.36 0.02
C ALA A 215 -10.76 -22.22 -0.29
N VAL A 216 -11.14 -22.44 -1.55
CA VAL A 216 -12.57 -22.45 -1.94
C VAL A 216 -13.32 -23.56 -1.24
N GLY A 217 -12.76 -24.78 -1.22
CA GLY A 217 -13.34 -25.92 -0.52
C GLY A 217 -13.51 -25.68 0.97
N GLU A 218 -12.48 -25.22 1.67
CA GLU A 218 -12.52 -24.91 3.10
C GLU A 218 -13.59 -23.85 3.42
N LYS A 219 -13.79 -22.87 2.54
CA LYS A 219 -14.78 -21.79 2.75
C LYS A 219 -16.21 -22.25 2.49
N LEU A 220 -16.44 -23.13 1.50
CA LEU A 220 -17.79 -23.51 1.06
C LEU A 220 -18.29 -24.86 1.60
N LEU A 221 -17.41 -25.76 2.02
CA LEU A 221 -17.80 -27.01 2.68
C LEU A 221 -18.75 -26.79 3.86
N PRO A 222 -18.51 -25.82 4.77
CA PRO A 222 -19.42 -25.56 5.90
C PRO A 222 -20.77 -24.96 5.49
N VAL A 223 -20.87 -24.38 4.28
CA VAL A 223 -22.11 -23.77 3.78
C VAL A 223 -23.17 -24.85 3.47
N GLY A 224 -22.75 -26.02 2.99
CA GLY A 224 -23.60 -27.20 2.83
C GLY A 224 -24.59 -27.16 1.65
N HIS A 225 -24.56 -26.11 0.84
CA HIS A 225 -25.38 -25.96 -0.38
C HIS A 225 -24.62 -25.17 -1.42
N LYS A 226 -25.09 -25.22 -2.68
CA LYS A 226 -24.49 -24.46 -3.77
C LYS A 226 -24.77 -22.96 -3.62
N VAL A 227 -23.82 -22.14 -4.11
CA VAL A 227 -23.86 -20.69 -4.03
C VAL A 227 -23.78 -20.05 -5.43
N TYR A 228 -24.17 -18.79 -5.56
CA TYR A 228 -23.83 -17.98 -6.72
C TYR A 228 -22.43 -17.40 -6.54
N ALA A 229 -21.62 -17.37 -7.57
CA ALA A 229 -20.23 -16.90 -7.46
C ALA A 229 -19.92 -15.74 -8.41
N ILE A 230 -19.13 -14.78 -7.94
CA ILE A 230 -18.56 -13.70 -8.75
C ILE A 230 -17.05 -13.71 -8.60
N VAL A 231 -16.31 -13.71 -9.71
CA VAL A 231 -14.85 -13.73 -9.70
C VAL A 231 -14.27 -12.47 -10.33
N ASN A 232 -13.44 -11.76 -9.56
CA ASN A 232 -12.64 -10.65 -10.06
C ASN A 232 -11.31 -11.16 -10.63
N TYR A 233 -11.11 -11.00 -11.94
CA TYR A 233 -9.88 -11.37 -12.65
C TYR A 233 -9.03 -10.14 -13.05
N ASP A 234 -9.23 -8.97 -12.48
CA ASP A 234 -8.41 -7.82 -12.82
C ASP A 234 -6.94 -8.08 -12.48
N ARG A 235 -6.05 -7.77 -13.43
CA ARG A 235 -4.60 -8.01 -13.30
C ARG A 235 -4.21 -9.47 -12.98
N PHE A 236 -5.12 -10.42 -13.13
CA PHE A 236 -4.83 -11.84 -13.01
C PHE A 236 -3.87 -12.29 -14.10
N SER A 237 -2.96 -13.18 -13.77
CA SER A 237 -2.03 -13.77 -14.73
C SER A 237 -1.84 -15.26 -14.46
N ILE A 238 -1.62 -16.01 -15.53
CA ILE A 238 -1.38 -17.45 -15.49
C ILE A 238 -0.34 -17.82 -16.54
N LEU A 239 0.59 -18.72 -16.18
CA LEU A 239 1.53 -19.27 -17.15
C LEU A 239 0.78 -20.10 -18.20
N PRO A 240 1.14 -19.99 -19.50
CA PRO A 240 0.42 -20.67 -20.58
C PRO A 240 0.29 -22.20 -20.38
N GLU A 241 1.32 -22.83 -19.85
CA GLU A 241 1.38 -24.27 -19.58
C GLU A 241 0.44 -24.73 -18.45
N LEU A 242 -0.03 -23.84 -17.59
CA LEU A 242 -0.93 -24.15 -16.47
C LEU A 242 -2.41 -23.84 -16.76
N VAL A 243 -2.72 -23.28 -17.93
CA VAL A 243 -4.10 -22.88 -18.28
C VAL A 243 -5.05 -24.07 -18.25
N ASP A 244 -4.65 -25.19 -18.79
CA ASP A 244 -5.49 -26.38 -18.87
C ASP A 244 -5.79 -26.95 -17.47
N ASP A 245 -4.78 -27.11 -16.63
CA ASP A 245 -4.94 -27.60 -15.25
C ASP A 245 -5.79 -26.65 -14.41
N TYR A 246 -5.62 -25.33 -14.61
CA TYR A 246 -6.42 -24.32 -13.92
C TYR A 246 -7.90 -24.40 -14.31
N ILE A 247 -8.20 -24.55 -15.60
CA ILE A 247 -9.60 -24.65 -16.07
C ILE A 247 -10.25 -25.96 -15.60
N ASP A 248 -9.50 -27.05 -15.54
CA ASP A 248 -10.01 -28.32 -15.02
C ASP A 248 -10.36 -28.20 -13.52
N MET A 249 -9.51 -27.53 -12.73
CA MET A 249 -9.82 -27.16 -11.33
C MET A 249 -11.07 -26.27 -11.24
N VAL A 250 -11.19 -25.24 -12.10
CA VAL A 250 -12.38 -24.36 -12.14
C VAL A 250 -13.65 -25.20 -12.41
N LYS A 251 -13.59 -26.15 -13.32
CA LYS A 251 -14.71 -27.04 -13.62
C LYS A 251 -15.14 -27.86 -12.40
N GLU A 252 -14.19 -28.49 -11.72
CA GLU A 252 -14.46 -29.24 -10.48
C GLU A 252 -15.15 -28.37 -9.42
N VAL A 253 -14.64 -27.14 -9.19
CA VAL A 253 -15.18 -26.21 -8.21
C VAL A 253 -16.60 -25.75 -8.58
N VAL A 254 -16.84 -25.44 -9.86
CA VAL A 254 -18.17 -25.03 -10.36
C VAL A 254 -19.18 -26.18 -10.18
N GLU A 255 -18.83 -27.40 -10.56
CA GLU A 255 -19.69 -28.55 -10.42
C GLU A 255 -20.01 -28.89 -8.96
N ALA A 256 -19.03 -28.72 -8.05
CA ALA A 256 -19.18 -29.05 -6.64
C ALA A 256 -19.98 -27.98 -5.86
N TYR A 257 -19.71 -26.71 -6.11
CA TYR A 257 -20.10 -25.66 -5.16
C TYR A 257 -21.00 -24.56 -5.76
N TYR A 258 -21.06 -24.36 -7.09
CA TYR A 258 -21.78 -23.22 -7.66
C TYR A 258 -23.09 -23.61 -8.36
N HIS A 259 -24.13 -22.80 -8.17
CA HIS A 259 -25.30 -22.79 -9.04
C HIS A 259 -24.95 -22.12 -10.37
N ASN A 260 -24.32 -20.97 -10.27
CA ASN A 260 -23.87 -20.20 -11.42
C ASN A 260 -22.64 -19.36 -11.04
N VAL A 261 -21.83 -18.97 -12.01
CA VAL A 261 -20.66 -18.14 -11.83
C VAL A 261 -20.54 -17.11 -12.93
N THR A 262 -20.37 -15.84 -12.51
CA THR A 262 -20.00 -14.74 -13.40
C THR A 262 -18.58 -14.28 -13.11
N ARG A 263 -17.96 -13.65 -14.09
CA ARG A 263 -16.57 -13.18 -14.01
C ARG A 263 -16.51 -11.75 -14.52
N PHE A 264 -15.61 -10.95 -13.98
CA PHE A 264 -15.33 -9.66 -14.57
C PHE A 264 -13.83 -9.37 -14.62
N THR A 265 -13.42 -8.63 -15.64
CA THR A 265 -12.08 -8.06 -15.79
C THR A 265 -12.10 -6.92 -16.79
N SER A 266 -11.40 -5.85 -16.50
CA SER A 266 -11.16 -4.73 -17.42
C SER A 266 -10.23 -5.10 -18.59
N ASN A 267 -9.50 -6.22 -18.48
CA ASN A 267 -8.54 -6.66 -19.48
C ASN A 267 -9.22 -7.45 -20.60
N THR A 268 -9.42 -6.82 -21.76
CA THR A 268 -10.08 -7.41 -22.96
C THR A 268 -9.36 -8.67 -23.47
N PHE A 269 -8.02 -8.71 -23.44
CA PHE A 269 -7.24 -9.87 -23.89
C PHE A 269 -7.44 -11.07 -22.95
N LEU A 270 -7.43 -10.84 -21.65
CA LEU A 270 -7.66 -11.89 -20.65
C LEU A 270 -9.09 -12.43 -20.77
N ARG A 271 -10.08 -11.55 -21.00
CA ARG A 271 -11.49 -11.92 -21.23
C ARG A 271 -11.64 -12.88 -22.41
N ALA A 272 -11.03 -12.55 -23.55
CA ALA A 272 -11.06 -13.40 -24.74
C ALA A 272 -10.39 -14.76 -24.48
N LYS A 273 -9.18 -14.77 -23.92
CA LYS A 273 -8.40 -16.00 -23.67
C LYS A 273 -9.07 -16.94 -22.67
N LEU A 274 -9.59 -16.42 -21.56
CA LEU A 274 -10.33 -17.22 -20.57
C LEU A 274 -11.68 -17.69 -21.16
N GLY A 275 -12.36 -16.84 -21.93
CA GLY A 275 -13.61 -17.18 -22.60
C GLY A 275 -13.45 -18.42 -23.53
N GLU A 276 -12.48 -18.38 -24.44
CA GLU A 276 -12.19 -19.50 -25.34
C GLU A 276 -11.86 -20.80 -24.58
N ALA A 277 -11.05 -20.70 -23.50
CA ALA A 277 -10.65 -21.88 -22.74
C ALA A 277 -11.81 -22.49 -21.94
N LEU A 278 -12.74 -21.66 -21.43
CA LEU A 278 -13.93 -22.09 -20.72
C LEU A 278 -14.99 -22.70 -21.69
N GLU A 279 -15.21 -22.07 -22.85
CA GLU A 279 -16.13 -22.57 -23.88
C GLU A 279 -15.74 -23.96 -24.39
N LYS A 280 -14.45 -24.21 -24.66
CA LYS A 280 -13.93 -25.51 -25.03
C LYS A 280 -14.32 -26.63 -24.06
N ARG A 281 -14.48 -26.30 -22.76
CA ARG A 281 -14.85 -27.23 -21.70
C ARG A 281 -16.32 -27.20 -21.30
N LYS A 282 -17.15 -26.48 -22.07
CA LYS A 282 -18.60 -26.33 -21.83
C LYS A 282 -18.91 -25.69 -20.46
N ILE A 283 -18.03 -24.86 -19.96
CA ILE A 283 -18.27 -24.04 -18.79
C ILE A 283 -18.80 -22.69 -19.26
N ALA A 284 -19.89 -22.19 -18.65
CA ALA A 284 -20.48 -20.91 -19.04
C ALA A 284 -19.42 -19.76 -18.98
N ALA A 285 -19.10 -19.20 -20.15
CA ALA A 285 -18.06 -18.17 -20.31
C ALA A 285 -18.62 -16.75 -20.05
N ARG A 286 -19.46 -16.58 -19.01
CA ARG A 286 -20.07 -15.29 -18.67
C ARG A 286 -19.04 -14.35 -18.06
N SER A 287 -18.44 -13.49 -18.88
CA SER A 287 -17.42 -12.52 -18.49
C SER A 287 -17.84 -11.09 -18.82
N TYR A 288 -17.77 -10.21 -17.86
CA TYR A 288 -18.22 -8.81 -17.92
C TYR A 288 -17.05 -7.84 -17.75
N GLU A 289 -17.27 -6.55 -17.98
CA GLU A 289 -16.25 -5.52 -17.78
C GLU A 289 -16.20 -5.03 -16.32
N THR A 290 -17.34 -5.04 -15.63
CA THR A 290 -17.47 -4.49 -14.30
C THR A 290 -18.09 -5.47 -13.30
N ALA A 291 -17.81 -5.24 -12.02
CA ALA A 291 -18.42 -6.00 -10.93
C ALA A 291 -19.96 -5.84 -10.90
N ALA A 292 -20.47 -4.66 -11.21
CA ALA A 292 -21.92 -4.38 -11.21
C ALA A 292 -22.66 -5.17 -12.29
N GLU A 293 -22.07 -5.30 -13.50
CA GLU A 293 -22.61 -6.12 -14.57
C GLU A 293 -22.58 -7.60 -14.18
N ALA A 294 -21.48 -8.08 -13.61
CA ALA A 294 -21.35 -9.46 -13.16
C ALA A 294 -22.38 -9.80 -12.05
N GLU A 295 -22.64 -8.88 -11.10
CA GLU A 295 -23.64 -9.06 -10.05
C GLU A 295 -25.07 -9.07 -10.60
N ALA A 296 -25.37 -8.21 -11.59
CA ALA A 296 -26.69 -8.16 -12.22
C ALA A 296 -27.08 -9.48 -12.89
N HIS A 297 -26.12 -10.17 -13.50
CA HIS A 297 -26.37 -11.36 -14.30
C HIS A 297 -26.06 -12.71 -13.60
N VAL A 298 -25.53 -12.68 -12.37
CA VAL A 298 -25.11 -13.91 -11.67
C VAL A 298 -26.27 -14.86 -11.38
N ARG A 299 -27.51 -14.37 -11.35
CA ARG A 299 -28.74 -15.14 -11.08
C ARG A 299 -29.55 -15.50 -12.33
N GLU A 300 -29.10 -15.06 -13.48
CA GLU A 300 -29.73 -15.43 -14.76
C GLU A 300 -29.28 -16.85 -15.13
N GLU A 301 -30.23 -17.72 -15.51
CA GLU A 301 -30.00 -19.12 -15.98
C GLU A 301 -29.42 -19.20 -17.41
#